data_d394202ad0a63b8d06495cf186d8da30
#
_entry.id   d394202ad0a63b8d06495cf186d8da30
#
_cell.length_a   1.000
_cell.length_b   1.000
_cell.length_c   1.000
_cell.angle_alpha   90.00
_cell.angle_beta   90.00
_cell.angle_gamma   90.00
#
_symmetry.space_group_name_H-M   'P 1'
#
loop_
_entity.id
_entity.type
_entity.pdbx_description
1 polymer ?
#
loop_
_entity_poly.entity_id
_entity_poly.type
_entity_poly.pdbx_seq_one_letter_code
_entity_poly.pdbx_strand_id
1 'polypeptide(L)'
;MSNRKTPQAPAGTANPVEGILNEVEKRKHAPDHVGLLSIKSANAWIEDSINTPDPKMYFHNLIVQYENTVIFASSNVGKSILAIQIAEDIARTDKILYVDLELSAKQFQMRYSDLSTGEIHIFPSNFTRAEIDPELIIGADLEQEILDSIEEAAKQGTLFFVIDNITFICNDSEKGVTAGTFMMKLIRLKKKYNLTTIVIAHTPKRRGWEPITQNDLAGSAKLINFFDAGIALARSAKDTNLRYLKQVKVRTGEYQYDSENVIVCDVVKTDGFLKFEIQGYGKEDEHLKNRENSDDYDEIQEVLRLQKSGKTIRQIAEELGMASTTVHRRLKKAEKDNIKLEEPELNLPYKD
;
A
#
# COMPACT_ATOMS: atom_id res chain seq x y z
N MET A 1 -67.53 20.63 52.75
CA MET A 1 -66.14 20.22 52.67
C MET A 1 -65.67 20.45 51.21
N SER A 2 -64.90 21.51 51.05
CA SER A 2 -64.51 22.03 49.74
C SER A 2 -63.09 21.47 49.37
N ASN A 3 -63.01 20.64 48.29
CA ASN A 3 -61.77 20.18 47.74
C ASN A 3 -61.18 21.22 46.84
N ARG A 4 -60.18 21.95 47.32
CA ARG A 4 -59.30 22.79 46.50
C ARG A 4 -58.25 21.94 45.80
N LYS A 5 -58.36 21.82 44.47
CA LYS A 5 -57.26 21.30 43.59
C LYS A 5 -56.16 22.34 43.49
N THR A 6 -54.94 21.94 43.86
CA THR A 6 -53.73 22.71 43.65
C THR A 6 -53.37 22.70 42.16
N PRO A 7 -53.02 23.86 41.54
CA PRO A 7 -52.60 23.85 40.15
C PRO A 7 -51.24 23.22 39.96
N GLN A 8 -51.12 22.28 39.03
CA GLN A 8 -49.84 21.76 38.57
C GLN A 8 -49.08 22.86 37.79
N ALA A 9 -47.83 23.07 38.14
CA ALA A 9 -46.92 23.98 37.41
C ALA A 9 -46.66 23.43 36.01
N PRO A 10 -46.56 24.30 34.98
CA PRO A 10 -46.29 23.88 33.62
C PRO A 10 -44.85 23.34 33.52
N ALA A 11 -44.71 22.24 32.73
CA ALA A 11 -43.46 21.59 32.41
C ALA A 11 -42.42 22.55 31.79
N GLY A 12 -41.20 22.39 32.18
CA GLY A 12 -40.01 23.18 31.94
C GLY A 12 -39.92 23.91 30.62
N THR A 13 -39.99 25.24 30.70
CA THR A 13 -39.40 26.11 29.69
C THR A 13 -37.87 26.04 29.83
N ALA A 14 -37.21 25.51 28.81
CA ALA A 14 -35.75 25.57 28.74
C ALA A 14 -35.30 27.01 29.01
N ASN A 15 -34.30 27.14 29.91
CA ASN A 15 -33.81 28.46 30.33
C ASN A 15 -33.24 29.20 29.12
N PRO A 16 -33.81 30.36 28.71
CA PRO A 16 -33.35 31.09 27.51
C PRO A 16 -31.86 31.47 27.59
N VAL A 17 -31.32 31.62 28.78
CA VAL A 17 -29.91 31.93 29.03
C VAL A 17 -29.01 30.76 28.71
N GLU A 18 -29.43 29.52 28.99
CA GLU A 18 -28.71 28.29 28.69
C GLU A 18 -28.66 28.04 27.18
N GLY A 19 -29.72 28.35 26.45
CA GLY A 19 -29.75 28.33 24.99
C GLY A 19 -28.79 29.35 24.37
N ILE A 20 -28.73 30.56 24.92
CA ILE A 20 -27.83 31.62 24.43
C ILE A 20 -26.36 31.26 24.76
N LEU A 21 -26.06 30.72 25.94
CA LEU A 21 -24.73 30.28 26.31
C LEU A 21 -24.25 29.15 25.39
N ASN A 22 -25.09 28.15 25.11
CA ASN A 22 -24.77 27.06 24.19
C ASN A 22 -24.55 27.54 22.75
N GLU A 23 -25.30 28.56 22.29
CA GLU A 23 -25.08 29.18 20.97
C GLU A 23 -23.76 30.00 20.95
N VAL A 24 -23.45 30.72 22.01
CA VAL A 24 -22.20 31.46 22.13
C VAL A 24 -21.00 30.52 22.18
N GLU A 25 -21.08 29.41 22.92
CA GLU A 25 -20.05 28.36 22.91
C GLU A 25 -19.91 27.71 21.54
N LYS A 26 -21.00 27.34 20.87
CA LYS A 26 -20.96 26.81 19.51
C LYS A 26 -20.31 27.79 18.53
N ARG A 27 -20.56 29.10 18.67
CA ARG A 27 -19.93 30.14 17.81
C ARG A 27 -18.43 30.29 18.12
N LYS A 28 -17.99 30.10 19.35
CA LYS A 28 -16.57 30.13 19.70
C LYS A 28 -15.77 29.00 19.02
N HIS A 29 -16.40 27.86 18.76
CA HIS A 29 -15.79 26.69 18.12
C HIS A 29 -16.06 26.63 16.59
N ALA A 30 -16.92 27.47 16.04
CA ALA A 30 -17.14 27.55 14.60
C ALA A 30 -15.85 28.07 13.91
N PRO A 31 -15.39 27.44 12.83
CA PRO A 31 -14.21 27.94 12.12
C PRO A 31 -14.54 29.21 11.35
N ASP A 32 -13.65 30.18 11.42
CA ASP A 32 -13.65 31.30 10.47
C ASP A 32 -13.05 30.81 9.14
N HIS A 33 -13.62 31.26 8.03
CA HIS A 33 -13.14 30.95 6.69
C HIS A 33 -12.40 32.13 6.08
N VAL A 34 -11.14 31.92 5.70
CA VAL A 34 -10.35 32.88 4.90
C VAL A 34 -9.93 32.15 3.61
N GLY A 35 -10.65 32.45 2.54
CA GLY A 35 -10.49 31.73 1.27
C GLY A 35 -10.80 30.24 1.44
N LEU A 36 -9.78 29.40 1.21
CA LEU A 36 -9.88 27.94 1.35
C LEU A 36 -9.54 27.43 2.77
N LEU A 37 -9.20 28.32 3.68
CA LEU A 37 -8.72 27.94 5.02
C LEU A 37 -9.86 28.02 6.03
N SER A 38 -10.03 26.95 6.83
CA SER A 38 -10.81 26.94 8.06
C SER A 38 -9.88 27.24 9.21
N ILE A 39 -10.14 28.33 9.94
CA ILE A 39 -9.26 28.83 11.01
C ILE A 39 -9.97 28.70 12.35
N LYS A 40 -9.33 28.02 13.30
CA LYS A 40 -9.68 27.97 14.73
C LYS A 40 -8.41 28.14 15.55
N SER A 41 -8.56 28.50 16.82
CA SER A 41 -7.42 28.42 17.73
C SER A 41 -6.92 26.97 17.86
N ALA A 42 -5.64 26.76 18.14
CA ALA A 42 -5.09 25.42 18.35
C ALA A 42 -5.82 24.67 19.47
N ASN A 43 -6.18 25.36 20.56
CA ASN A 43 -6.92 24.76 21.68
C ASN A 43 -8.33 24.32 21.24
N ALA A 44 -9.05 25.10 20.42
CA ALA A 44 -10.36 24.71 19.92
C ALA A 44 -10.28 23.45 19.03
N TRP A 45 -9.19 23.30 18.23
CA TRP A 45 -8.96 22.06 17.47
C TRP A 45 -8.75 20.85 18.37
N ILE A 46 -8.00 21.02 19.49
CA ILE A 46 -7.77 19.94 20.47
C ILE A 46 -9.07 19.58 21.19
N GLU A 47 -9.82 20.57 21.65
CA GLU A 47 -11.09 20.39 22.37
C GLU A 47 -12.13 19.65 21.50
N ASP A 48 -12.25 20.04 20.23
CA ASP A 48 -13.14 19.34 19.27
C ASP A 48 -12.76 17.87 19.06
N SER A 49 -11.48 17.54 19.25
CA SER A 49 -10.95 16.19 19.04
C SER A 49 -11.01 15.30 20.27
N ILE A 50 -11.17 15.86 21.49
CA ILE A 50 -11.13 15.09 22.75
C ILE A 50 -12.13 13.92 22.78
N ASN A 51 -13.33 14.13 22.20
CA ASN A 51 -14.38 13.12 22.17
C ASN A 51 -14.37 12.28 20.88
N THR A 52 -13.41 12.49 19.98
CA THR A 52 -13.24 11.67 18.79
C THR A 52 -12.50 10.40 19.16
N PRO A 53 -13.00 9.19 18.85
CA PRO A 53 -12.27 7.96 19.12
C PRO A 53 -10.89 7.95 18.46
N ASP A 54 -9.92 7.34 19.15
CA ASP A 54 -8.60 7.13 18.59
C ASP A 54 -8.69 6.30 17.29
N PRO A 55 -7.83 6.56 16.29
CA PRO A 55 -7.79 5.79 15.07
C PRO A 55 -7.53 4.31 15.35
N LYS A 56 -8.32 3.43 14.74
CA LYS A 56 -8.08 1.98 14.82
C LYS A 56 -6.77 1.61 14.11
N MET A 57 -6.12 0.58 14.61
CA MET A 57 -4.94 -0.03 14.00
C MET A 57 -5.27 -1.43 13.51
N TYR A 58 -4.79 -1.78 12.32
CA TYR A 58 -5.05 -3.07 11.67
C TYR A 58 -3.74 -3.75 11.30
N PHE A 59 -3.80 -5.04 11.10
CA PHE A 59 -2.71 -5.86 10.61
C PHE A 59 -1.37 -5.56 11.28
N HIS A 60 -1.21 -6.03 12.51
CA HIS A 60 0.01 -5.82 13.32
C HIS A 60 0.40 -4.34 13.51
N ASN A 61 -0.59 -3.46 13.59
CA ASN A 61 -0.43 -2.00 13.70
C ASN A 61 0.28 -1.34 12.50
N LEU A 62 0.33 -2.01 11.36
CA LEU A 62 0.93 -1.47 10.14
C LEU A 62 0.02 -0.47 9.41
N ILE A 63 -1.29 -0.62 9.56
CA ILE A 63 -2.29 0.25 8.93
C ILE A 63 -3.03 1.03 10.02
N VAL A 64 -3.00 2.35 9.92
CA VAL A 64 -3.69 3.26 10.83
C VAL A 64 -4.90 3.87 10.11
N GLN A 65 -6.04 3.86 10.78
CA GLN A 65 -7.27 4.45 10.26
C GLN A 65 -7.05 5.94 9.92
N TYR A 66 -7.67 6.40 8.82
CA TYR A 66 -7.55 7.77 8.30
C TYR A 66 -6.18 8.13 7.73
N GLU A 67 -5.29 7.18 7.51
CA GLU A 67 -4.01 7.41 6.86
C GLU A 67 -3.98 6.93 5.41
N ASN A 68 -3.08 7.52 4.61
CA ASN A 68 -2.67 6.99 3.33
C ASN A 68 -1.39 6.18 3.54
N THR A 69 -1.45 4.89 3.31
CA THR A 69 -0.29 3.99 3.41
C THR A 69 0.16 3.56 2.02
N VAL A 70 1.45 3.59 1.73
CA VAL A 70 2.01 2.96 0.53
C VAL A 70 2.68 1.64 0.89
N ILE A 71 2.39 0.58 0.11
CA ILE A 71 3.12 -0.69 0.15
C ILE A 71 3.91 -0.81 -1.16
N PHE A 72 5.22 -0.93 -1.08
CA PHE A 72 6.04 -1.02 -2.26
C PHE A 72 7.10 -2.12 -2.17
N ALA A 73 7.42 -2.69 -3.31
CA ALA A 73 8.41 -3.74 -3.49
C ALA A 73 8.78 -3.87 -4.96
N SER A 74 9.85 -4.59 -5.25
CA SER A 74 10.13 -5.09 -6.60
C SER A 74 9.01 -5.99 -7.12
N SER A 75 8.99 -6.27 -8.41
CA SER A 75 8.01 -7.19 -9.01
C SER A 75 8.13 -8.58 -8.40
N ASN A 76 7.02 -9.32 -8.34
CA ASN A 76 6.95 -10.72 -7.87
C ASN A 76 7.46 -10.98 -6.43
N VAL A 77 7.41 -9.98 -5.55
CA VAL A 77 7.74 -10.15 -4.13
C VAL A 77 6.50 -10.49 -3.29
N GLY A 78 5.28 -10.18 -3.80
CA GLY A 78 4.03 -10.50 -3.13
C GLY A 78 3.23 -9.30 -2.61
N LYS A 79 3.42 -8.09 -3.16
CA LYS A 79 2.69 -6.88 -2.76
C LYS A 79 1.17 -7.07 -2.69
N SER A 80 0.59 -7.58 -3.78
CA SER A 80 -0.85 -7.82 -3.87
C SER A 80 -1.32 -8.89 -2.87
N ILE A 81 -0.49 -9.91 -2.59
CA ILE A 81 -0.80 -10.94 -1.57
C ILE A 81 -0.90 -10.28 -0.19
N LEU A 82 0.08 -9.44 0.17
CA LEU A 82 0.07 -8.71 1.43
C LEU A 82 -1.12 -7.74 1.50
N ALA A 83 -1.39 -7.02 0.44
CA ALA A 83 -2.49 -6.05 0.38
C ALA A 83 -3.86 -6.71 0.54
N ILE A 84 -4.07 -7.88 -0.07
CA ILE A 84 -5.31 -8.66 0.07
C ILE A 84 -5.44 -9.22 1.48
N GLN A 85 -4.36 -9.72 2.08
CA GLN A 85 -4.36 -10.19 3.46
C GLN A 85 -4.69 -9.06 4.45
N ILE A 86 -4.14 -7.87 4.26
CA ILE A 86 -4.48 -6.67 5.04
C ILE A 86 -5.96 -6.30 4.83
N ALA A 87 -6.42 -6.33 3.59
CA ALA A 87 -7.80 -6.00 3.25
C ALA A 87 -8.79 -6.99 3.88
N GLU A 88 -8.44 -8.27 3.93
CA GLU A 88 -9.24 -9.29 4.63
C GLU A 88 -9.30 -9.04 6.15
N ASP A 89 -8.18 -8.67 6.76
CA ASP A 89 -8.14 -8.34 8.19
C ASP A 89 -9.06 -7.13 8.50
N ILE A 90 -8.98 -6.08 7.70
CA ILE A 90 -9.87 -4.91 7.81
C ILE A 90 -11.34 -5.31 7.60
N ALA A 91 -11.61 -6.18 6.62
CA ALA A 91 -12.97 -6.59 6.26
C ALA A 91 -13.70 -7.36 7.36
N ARG A 92 -12.99 -7.84 8.38
CA ARG A 92 -13.63 -8.47 9.55
C ARG A 92 -14.50 -7.51 10.35
N THR A 93 -14.19 -6.21 10.30
CA THR A 93 -14.89 -5.19 11.09
C THR A 93 -15.42 -4.02 10.25
N ASP A 94 -14.79 -3.70 9.14
CA ASP A 94 -15.06 -2.50 8.36
C ASP A 94 -15.19 -2.82 6.86
N LYS A 95 -16.01 -2.05 6.13
CA LYS A 95 -16.16 -2.22 4.68
C LYS A 95 -14.91 -1.74 3.95
N ILE A 96 -14.40 -2.55 3.04
CA ILE A 96 -13.24 -2.24 2.20
C ILE A 96 -13.52 -2.55 0.74
N LEU A 97 -13.06 -1.66 -0.14
CA LEU A 97 -13.04 -1.85 -1.58
C LEU A 97 -11.60 -2.02 -2.06
N TYR A 98 -11.31 -3.19 -2.63
CA TYR A 98 -10.04 -3.49 -3.30
C TYR A 98 -10.18 -3.22 -4.80
N VAL A 99 -9.53 -2.18 -5.29
CA VAL A 99 -9.48 -1.82 -6.70
C VAL A 99 -8.29 -2.55 -7.32
N ASP A 100 -8.58 -3.63 -8.03
CA ASP A 100 -7.60 -4.52 -8.67
C ASP A 100 -7.43 -4.15 -10.15
N LEU A 101 -6.29 -3.59 -10.49
CA LEU A 101 -5.96 -3.13 -11.84
C LEU A 101 -5.03 -4.10 -12.58
N GLU A 102 -4.61 -5.19 -11.93
CA GLU A 102 -3.61 -6.12 -12.49
C GLU A 102 -4.16 -7.53 -12.72
N LEU A 103 -4.93 -8.08 -11.78
CA LEU A 103 -5.33 -9.48 -11.83
C LEU A 103 -6.67 -9.68 -12.51
N SER A 104 -6.72 -10.62 -13.44
CA SER A 104 -7.99 -11.14 -13.93
C SER A 104 -8.73 -11.93 -12.85
N ALA A 105 -10.05 -12.06 -12.97
CA ALA A 105 -10.89 -12.88 -12.09
C ALA A 105 -10.36 -14.31 -11.96
N LYS A 106 -9.83 -14.89 -13.03
CA LYS A 106 -9.26 -16.24 -13.02
C LYS A 106 -7.97 -16.34 -12.22
N GLN A 107 -7.07 -15.36 -12.36
CA GLN A 107 -5.84 -15.30 -11.57
C GLN A 107 -6.14 -15.09 -10.08
N PHE A 108 -7.14 -14.28 -9.76
CA PHE A 108 -7.61 -14.10 -8.39
C PHE A 108 -8.16 -15.42 -7.83
N GLN A 109 -9.04 -16.11 -8.57
CA GLN A 109 -9.55 -17.42 -8.18
C GLN A 109 -8.41 -18.41 -7.88
N MET A 110 -7.41 -18.51 -8.78
CA MET A 110 -6.28 -19.45 -8.61
C MET A 110 -5.46 -19.17 -7.35
N ARG A 111 -5.37 -17.92 -6.90
CA ARG A 111 -4.69 -17.54 -5.66
C ARG A 111 -5.48 -17.91 -4.42
N TYR A 112 -6.81 -17.86 -4.52
CA TYR A 112 -7.74 -18.00 -3.38
C TYR A 112 -8.65 -19.21 -3.51
N SER A 113 -8.17 -20.28 -4.14
CA SER A 113 -8.77 -21.60 -4.15
C SER A 113 -7.69 -22.67 -4.18
N ASP A 114 -7.93 -23.80 -3.54
CA ASP A 114 -7.11 -25.00 -3.71
C ASP A 114 -7.65 -25.81 -4.89
N LEU A 115 -6.87 -25.86 -5.95
CA LEU A 115 -7.28 -26.57 -7.18
C LEU A 115 -7.25 -28.11 -7.00
N SER A 116 -6.52 -28.63 -6.01
CA SER A 116 -6.41 -30.06 -5.74
C SER A 116 -7.61 -30.59 -4.95
N THR A 117 -8.08 -29.81 -3.98
CA THR A 117 -9.23 -30.18 -3.13
C THR A 117 -10.55 -29.58 -3.65
N GLY A 118 -10.49 -28.56 -4.52
CA GLY A 118 -11.65 -27.78 -4.94
C GLY A 118 -12.13 -26.78 -3.88
N GLU A 119 -11.39 -26.62 -2.80
CA GLU A 119 -11.73 -25.69 -1.73
C GLU A 119 -11.53 -24.25 -2.18
N ILE A 120 -12.48 -23.38 -1.85
CA ILE A 120 -12.45 -21.95 -2.19
C ILE A 120 -12.45 -21.15 -0.90
N HIS A 121 -11.49 -20.22 -0.77
CA HIS A 121 -11.47 -19.32 0.35
C HIS A 121 -12.68 -18.37 0.33
N ILE A 122 -13.34 -18.22 1.47
CA ILE A 122 -14.51 -17.35 1.61
C ILE A 122 -14.09 -16.07 2.34
N PHE A 123 -14.03 -14.97 1.59
CA PHE A 123 -13.76 -13.66 2.15
C PHE A 123 -14.90 -13.14 3.03
N PRO A 124 -14.63 -12.30 4.05
CA PRO A 124 -15.66 -11.60 4.79
C PRO A 124 -16.60 -10.80 3.87
N SER A 125 -17.88 -10.68 4.20
CA SER A 125 -18.88 -9.97 3.40
C SER A 125 -18.57 -8.47 3.19
N ASN A 126 -17.76 -7.88 4.05
CA ASN A 126 -17.30 -6.51 3.92
C ASN A 126 -16.11 -6.33 2.94
N PHE A 127 -15.53 -7.42 2.44
CA PHE A 127 -14.49 -7.38 1.41
C PHE A 127 -15.15 -7.32 0.04
N THR A 128 -14.97 -6.24 -0.68
CA THR A 128 -15.40 -6.12 -2.08
C THR A 128 -14.19 -5.89 -2.98
N ARG A 129 -14.21 -6.50 -4.16
CA ARG A 129 -13.18 -6.34 -5.19
C ARG A 129 -13.80 -5.72 -6.43
N ALA A 130 -13.14 -4.72 -6.99
CA ALA A 130 -13.50 -4.10 -8.26
C ALA A 130 -12.40 -4.33 -9.30
N GLU A 131 -12.80 -4.61 -10.53
CA GLU A 131 -11.97 -4.57 -11.73
C GLU A 131 -12.43 -3.40 -12.61
N ILE A 132 -11.56 -2.95 -13.50
CA ILE A 132 -11.96 -1.97 -14.52
C ILE A 132 -12.80 -2.68 -15.57
N ASP A 133 -13.96 -2.12 -15.90
CA ASP A 133 -14.74 -2.57 -17.04
C ASP A 133 -14.10 -2.06 -18.35
N PRO A 134 -13.58 -2.94 -19.22
CA PRO A 134 -12.92 -2.53 -20.46
C PRO A 134 -13.81 -1.74 -21.42
N GLU A 135 -15.12 -1.93 -21.35
CA GLU A 135 -16.08 -1.23 -22.22
C GLU A 135 -16.27 0.23 -21.82
N LEU A 136 -16.01 0.57 -20.55
CA LEU A 136 -16.15 1.92 -20.02
C LEU A 136 -14.88 2.77 -20.15
N ILE A 137 -13.72 2.17 -20.49
CA ILE A 137 -12.43 2.89 -20.61
C ILE A 137 -12.36 3.77 -21.85
N ILE A 138 -13.14 3.50 -22.90
CA ILE A 138 -13.00 4.13 -24.22
C ILE A 138 -13.27 5.64 -24.12
N GLY A 139 -12.20 6.46 -24.21
CA GLY A 139 -12.27 7.91 -24.18
C GLY A 139 -12.40 8.54 -22.79
N ALA A 140 -12.39 7.73 -21.71
CA ALA A 140 -12.48 8.20 -20.35
C ALA A 140 -11.10 8.65 -19.82
N ASP A 141 -11.09 9.64 -18.93
CA ASP A 141 -9.96 9.95 -18.07
C ASP A 141 -9.92 8.92 -16.92
N LEU A 142 -9.16 7.85 -17.11
CA LEU A 142 -9.11 6.73 -16.18
C LEU A 142 -8.81 7.17 -14.73
N GLU A 143 -7.92 8.16 -14.57
CA GLU A 143 -7.58 8.70 -13.25
C GLU A 143 -8.82 9.33 -12.59
N GLN A 144 -9.56 10.16 -13.32
CA GLN A 144 -10.73 10.84 -12.79
C GLN A 144 -11.86 9.83 -12.52
N GLU A 145 -12.09 8.87 -13.42
CA GLU A 145 -13.13 7.84 -13.25
C GLU A 145 -12.90 6.96 -12.01
N ILE A 146 -11.63 6.60 -11.73
CA ILE A 146 -11.29 5.87 -10.50
C ILE A 146 -11.56 6.72 -9.26
N LEU A 147 -11.20 8.01 -9.27
CA LEU A 147 -11.46 8.91 -8.15
C LEU A 147 -12.96 9.12 -7.93
N ASP A 148 -13.74 9.26 -8.98
CA ASP A 148 -15.19 9.42 -8.91
C ASP A 148 -15.85 8.13 -8.38
N SER A 149 -15.36 6.96 -8.79
CA SER A 149 -15.80 5.67 -8.26
C SER A 149 -15.49 5.51 -6.76
N ILE A 150 -14.30 5.96 -6.32
CA ILE A 150 -13.93 5.99 -4.90
C ILE A 150 -14.86 6.94 -4.14
N GLU A 151 -15.13 8.12 -4.68
CA GLU A 151 -16.05 9.09 -4.06
C GLU A 151 -17.47 8.54 -3.92
N GLU A 152 -17.97 7.86 -4.94
CA GLU A 152 -19.31 7.26 -4.91
C GLU A 152 -19.39 6.11 -3.88
N ALA A 153 -18.40 5.22 -3.84
CA ALA A 153 -18.31 4.17 -2.83
C ALA A 153 -18.19 4.75 -1.40
N ALA A 154 -17.48 5.87 -1.24
CA ALA A 154 -17.37 6.58 0.04
C ALA A 154 -18.72 7.14 0.51
N LYS A 155 -19.52 7.72 -0.40
CA LYS A 155 -20.89 8.16 -0.11
C LYS A 155 -21.80 7.01 0.32
N GLN A 156 -21.54 5.79 -0.16
CA GLN A 156 -22.25 4.57 0.23
C GLN A 156 -21.69 3.92 1.53
N GLY A 157 -20.73 4.57 2.20
CA GLY A 157 -20.21 4.18 3.50
C GLY A 157 -19.00 3.26 3.45
N THR A 158 -18.33 3.12 2.30
CA THR A 158 -17.02 2.45 2.23
C THR A 158 -15.93 3.46 2.57
N LEU A 159 -15.15 3.20 3.62
CA LEU A 159 -14.13 4.13 4.09
C LEU A 159 -12.70 3.60 3.90
N PHE A 160 -12.54 2.34 3.55
CA PHE A 160 -11.23 1.72 3.30
C PHE A 160 -11.10 1.35 1.83
N PHE A 161 -9.96 1.70 1.23
CA PHE A 161 -9.68 1.46 -0.18
C PHE A 161 -8.27 0.91 -0.34
N VAL A 162 -8.12 -0.12 -1.17
CA VAL A 162 -6.83 -0.56 -1.70
C VAL A 162 -6.78 -0.25 -3.18
N ILE A 163 -5.68 0.32 -3.66
CA ILE A 163 -5.43 0.62 -5.08
C ILE A 163 -4.21 -0.18 -5.52
N ASP A 164 -4.43 -1.23 -6.29
CA ASP A 164 -3.39 -2.14 -6.79
C ASP A 164 -3.36 -2.14 -8.32
N ASN A 165 -2.48 -1.34 -8.98
CA ASN A 165 -1.49 -0.45 -8.40
C ASN A 165 -1.53 0.95 -9.04
N ILE A 166 -0.87 1.91 -8.40
CA ILE A 166 -0.80 3.30 -8.89
C ILE A 166 -0.07 3.43 -10.24
N THR A 167 0.86 2.55 -10.54
CA THR A 167 1.63 2.60 -11.80
C THR A 167 0.73 2.37 -13.01
N PHE A 168 -0.31 1.57 -12.87
CA PHE A 168 -1.30 1.37 -13.94
C PHE A 168 -2.07 2.66 -14.26
N ILE A 169 -2.43 3.41 -13.23
CA ILE A 169 -3.19 4.66 -13.36
C ILE A 169 -2.33 5.75 -13.98
N CYS A 170 -1.06 5.85 -13.58
CA CYS A 170 -0.18 6.98 -13.89
C CYS A 170 0.81 6.73 -15.04
N ASN A 171 0.63 5.66 -15.81
CA ASN A 171 1.59 5.23 -16.84
C ASN A 171 1.42 5.95 -18.18
N ASP A 172 0.46 6.88 -18.31
CA ASP A 172 0.18 7.60 -19.55
C ASP A 172 1.10 8.84 -19.64
N SER A 173 2.31 8.63 -20.21
CA SER A 173 3.34 9.68 -20.41
C SER A 173 2.87 10.81 -21.34
N GLU A 174 1.82 10.62 -22.14
CA GLU A 174 1.34 11.59 -23.12
C GLU A 174 0.45 12.68 -22.51
N LYS A 175 -0.19 12.43 -21.36
CA LYS A 175 -1.14 13.37 -20.73
C LYS A 175 -0.56 14.23 -19.62
N GLY A 176 0.73 14.09 -19.29
CA GLY A 176 1.39 14.91 -18.24
C GLY A 176 0.81 14.71 -16.83
N VAL A 177 -0.03 13.71 -16.64
CA VAL A 177 -0.57 13.36 -15.33
C VAL A 177 0.49 12.63 -14.55
N THR A 178 0.87 13.18 -13.42
CA THR A 178 1.86 12.57 -12.53
C THR A 178 1.17 11.85 -11.38
N ALA A 179 1.78 10.79 -10.88
CA ALA A 179 1.30 10.12 -9.66
C ALA A 179 1.04 11.11 -8.51
N GLY A 180 1.78 12.22 -8.46
CA GLY A 180 1.56 13.29 -7.50
C GLY A 180 0.22 14.00 -7.66
N THR A 181 -0.25 14.23 -8.90
CA THR A 181 -1.56 14.85 -9.16
C THR A 181 -2.70 13.95 -8.69
N PHE A 182 -2.64 12.66 -9.03
CA PHE A 182 -3.59 11.66 -8.53
C PHE A 182 -3.61 11.62 -7.00
N MET A 183 -2.45 11.58 -6.36
CA MET A 183 -2.35 11.55 -4.90
C MET A 183 -2.90 12.83 -4.25
N MET A 184 -2.71 14.01 -4.84
CA MET A 184 -3.32 15.23 -4.33
C MET A 184 -4.85 15.17 -4.35
N LYS A 185 -5.44 14.65 -5.44
CA LYS A 185 -6.90 14.46 -5.54
C LYS A 185 -7.40 13.41 -4.53
N LEU A 186 -6.68 12.29 -4.39
CA LEU A 186 -6.99 11.23 -3.43
C LEU A 186 -6.94 11.74 -1.97
N ILE A 187 -5.93 12.55 -1.61
CA ILE A 187 -5.83 13.19 -0.30
C ILE A 187 -7.02 14.14 -0.05
N ARG A 188 -7.51 14.83 -1.08
CA ARG A 188 -8.70 15.66 -0.98
C ARG A 188 -9.94 14.82 -0.63
N LEU A 189 -10.15 13.69 -1.32
CA LEU A 189 -11.22 12.74 -1.00
C LEU A 189 -11.06 12.16 0.40
N LYS A 190 -9.84 11.76 0.78
CA LYS A 190 -9.52 11.28 2.13
C LYS A 190 -9.99 12.28 3.19
N LYS A 191 -9.62 13.55 3.06
CA LYS A 191 -10.02 14.60 4.02
C LYS A 191 -11.53 14.84 4.04
N LYS A 192 -12.18 14.74 2.87
CA LYS A 192 -13.63 14.98 2.75
C LYS A 192 -14.48 13.89 3.40
N TYR A 193 -14.04 12.65 3.29
CA TYR A 193 -14.81 11.46 3.70
C TYR A 193 -14.14 10.66 4.83
N ASN A 194 -13.03 11.12 5.39
CA ASN A 194 -12.23 10.40 6.40
C ASN A 194 -11.82 9.01 5.92
N LEU A 195 -11.27 8.92 4.70
CA LEU A 195 -10.88 7.65 4.12
C LEU A 195 -9.55 7.15 4.69
N THR A 196 -9.40 5.84 4.67
CA THR A 196 -8.13 5.12 4.83
C THR A 196 -7.77 4.50 3.51
N THR A 197 -6.57 4.77 2.98
CA THR A 197 -6.17 4.25 1.67
C THR A 197 -4.85 3.50 1.76
N ILE A 198 -4.78 2.37 1.04
CA ILE A 198 -3.58 1.57 0.85
C ILE A 198 -3.27 1.58 -0.64
N VAL A 199 -2.12 2.12 -1.01
CA VAL A 199 -1.72 2.24 -2.41
C VAL A 199 -0.52 1.33 -2.66
N ILE A 200 -0.62 0.48 -3.67
CA ILE A 200 0.46 -0.40 -4.07
C ILE A 200 1.31 0.31 -5.12
N ALA A 201 2.63 0.23 -4.96
CA ALA A 201 3.59 0.81 -5.88
C ALA A 201 4.77 -0.12 -6.15
N HIS A 202 5.49 0.13 -7.22
CA HIS A 202 6.70 -0.61 -7.55
C HIS A 202 7.95 0.04 -6.98
N THR A 203 9.00 -0.77 -6.84
CA THR A 203 10.37 -0.32 -6.58
C THR A 203 11.15 -0.45 -7.89
N PRO A 204 11.95 0.56 -8.31
CA PRO A 204 12.90 0.39 -9.39
C PRO A 204 13.88 -0.75 -9.09
N LYS A 205 14.63 -1.20 -10.08
CA LYS A 205 15.74 -2.14 -9.84
C LYS A 205 16.67 -1.57 -8.78
N ARG A 206 16.85 -2.31 -7.68
CA ARG A 206 17.73 -1.93 -6.56
C ARG A 206 18.78 -3.01 -6.33
N ARG A 207 19.85 -2.62 -5.67
CA ARG A 207 20.91 -3.53 -5.28
C ARG A 207 20.49 -4.32 -4.05
N GLY A 208 20.67 -5.65 -4.10
CA GLY A 208 20.19 -6.55 -3.05
C GLY A 208 20.94 -6.47 -1.71
N TRP A 209 22.08 -5.79 -1.66
CA TRP A 209 22.87 -5.58 -0.45
C TRP A 209 22.63 -4.24 0.24
N GLU A 210 21.83 -3.36 -0.34
CA GLU A 210 21.47 -2.09 0.27
C GLU A 210 20.16 -2.24 1.06
N PRO A 211 20.07 -1.69 2.27
CA PRO A 211 18.80 -1.62 2.99
C PRO A 211 17.73 -0.93 2.18
N ILE A 212 16.48 -1.41 2.27
CA ILE A 212 15.37 -0.76 1.58
C ILE A 212 14.96 0.51 2.34
N THR A 213 14.75 1.59 1.59
CA THR A 213 14.46 2.92 2.13
C THR A 213 13.27 3.55 1.43
N GLN A 214 12.79 4.68 1.94
CA GLN A 214 11.75 5.47 1.27
C GLN A 214 12.14 5.95 -0.14
N ASN A 215 13.44 6.03 -0.47
CA ASN A 215 13.93 6.45 -1.77
C ASN A 215 13.77 5.35 -2.85
N ASP A 216 13.48 4.11 -2.42
CA ASP A 216 13.23 2.98 -3.31
C ASP A 216 11.78 2.95 -3.85
N LEU A 217 10.93 3.91 -3.49
CA LEU A 217 9.61 4.05 -4.07
C LEU A 217 9.70 4.56 -5.51
N ALA A 218 9.17 3.81 -6.47
CA ALA A 218 9.16 4.18 -7.88
C ALA A 218 8.34 5.45 -8.15
N GLY A 219 8.74 6.22 -9.17
CA GLY A 219 8.02 7.35 -9.71
C GLY A 219 8.63 8.71 -9.35
N SER A 220 8.96 8.97 -8.13
CA SER A 220 9.65 10.20 -7.69
C SER A 220 10.00 10.10 -6.21
N ALA A 221 11.20 10.55 -5.84
CA ALA A 221 11.56 10.74 -4.43
C ALA A 221 10.55 11.66 -3.68
N LYS A 222 9.71 12.40 -4.40
CA LYS A 222 8.65 13.25 -3.83
C LYS A 222 7.34 12.49 -3.57
N LEU A 223 7.12 11.34 -4.22
CA LEU A 223 5.85 10.59 -4.11
C LEU A 223 5.59 10.14 -2.67
N ILE A 224 6.63 9.72 -1.95
CA ILE A 224 6.52 9.31 -0.55
C ILE A 224 5.94 10.41 0.36
N ASN A 225 6.06 11.69 -0.02
CA ASN A 225 5.55 12.80 0.78
C ASN A 225 4.01 12.87 0.81
N PHE A 226 3.33 12.25 -0.14
CA PHE A 226 1.86 12.16 -0.18
C PHE A 226 1.29 11.09 0.76
N PHE A 227 2.13 10.21 1.30
CA PHE A 227 1.72 9.15 2.21
C PHE A 227 2.00 9.51 3.67
N ASP A 228 1.15 9.01 4.55
CA ASP A 228 1.33 9.13 6.00
C ASP A 228 2.23 8.01 6.51
N ALA A 229 2.09 6.81 5.95
CA ALA A 229 2.92 5.64 6.26
C ALA A 229 3.47 4.98 4.98
N GLY A 230 4.61 4.30 5.12
CA GLY A 230 5.23 3.54 4.04
C GLY A 230 5.76 2.21 4.54
N ILE A 231 5.35 1.13 3.87
CA ILE A 231 5.75 -0.24 4.15
C ILE A 231 6.52 -0.77 2.94
N ALA A 232 7.74 -1.19 3.18
CA ALA A 232 8.57 -1.85 2.18
C ALA A 232 8.52 -3.36 2.38
N LEU A 233 8.37 -4.11 1.29
CA LEU A 233 8.42 -5.56 1.27
C LEU A 233 9.60 -6.02 0.41
N ALA A 234 10.45 -6.90 0.92
CA ALA A 234 11.62 -7.40 0.20
C ALA A 234 11.83 -8.91 0.36
N ARG A 235 12.55 -9.50 -0.58
CA ARG A 235 13.01 -10.89 -0.48
C ARG A 235 14.20 -10.99 0.48
N SER A 236 14.22 -12.02 1.29
CA SER A 236 15.40 -12.36 2.08
C SER A 236 16.47 -13.04 1.22
N ALA A 237 17.73 -12.75 1.50
CA ALA A 237 18.85 -13.50 0.92
C ALA A 237 19.09 -14.86 1.60
N LYS A 238 18.47 -15.12 2.76
CA LYS A 238 18.62 -16.37 3.50
C LYS A 238 17.88 -17.54 2.84
N ASP A 239 16.68 -17.25 2.29
CA ASP A 239 15.83 -18.26 1.65
C ASP A 239 14.95 -17.63 0.57
N THR A 240 14.66 -18.38 -0.50
CA THR A 240 13.86 -17.92 -1.65
C THR A 240 12.39 -17.67 -1.31
N ASN A 241 11.84 -18.38 -0.32
CA ASN A 241 10.46 -18.22 0.13
C ASN A 241 10.31 -17.12 1.19
N LEU A 242 11.41 -16.78 1.86
CA LEU A 242 11.39 -15.83 2.96
C LEU A 242 11.31 -14.39 2.45
N ARG A 243 10.47 -13.60 3.11
CA ARG A 243 10.28 -12.17 2.87
C ARG A 243 10.45 -11.41 4.19
N TYR A 244 10.71 -10.12 4.08
CA TYR A 244 10.63 -9.24 5.24
C TYR A 244 9.87 -7.96 4.92
N LEU A 245 9.14 -7.46 5.93
CA LEU A 245 8.43 -6.19 5.89
C LEU A 245 9.11 -5.20 6.83
N LYS A 246 9.20 -3.95 6.38
CA LYS A 246 9.80 -2.85 7.11
C LYS A 246 8.99 -1.58 6.96
N GLN A 247 8.78 -0.87 8.04
CA GLN A 247 8.28 0.50 8.00
C GLN A 247 9.40 1.45 7.57
N VAL A 248 9.20 2.21 6.51
CA VAL A 248 10.15 3.21 6.02
C VAL A 248 9.65 4.64 6.26
N LYS A 249 8.38 4.78 6.60
CA LYS A 249 7.75 6.03 6.99
C LYS A 249 6.61 5.75 7.96
N VAL A 250 6.55 6.54 9.03
CA VAL A 250 5.48 6.55 10.03
C VAL A 250 5.20 8.01 10.39
N ARG A 251 3.93 8.43 10.34
CA ARG A 251 3.51 9.77 10.77
C ARG A 251 2.87 9.73 12.15
N THR A 252 2.06 8.72 12.42
CA THR A 252 1.37 8.55 13.68
C THR A 252 2.06 7.48 14.52
N GLY A 253 2.69 7.87 15.61
CA GLY A 253 3.39 6.98 16.53
C GLY A 253 4.87 6.78 16.20
N GLU A 254 5.42 5.68 16.67
CA GLU A 254 6.82 5.30 16.54
C GLU A 254 6.99 4.14 15.55
N TYR A 255 8.22 3.97 15.04
CA TYR A 255 8.54 2.79 14.23
C TYR A 255 8.52 1.54 15.09
N GLN A 256 7.69 0.57 14.75
CA GLN A 256 7.66 -0.75 15.39
C GLN A 256 8.53 -1.76 14.61
N TYR A 257 8.63 -1.58 13.30
CA TYR A 257 9.31 -2.50 12.39
C TYR A 257 10.29 -1.75 11.49
N ASP A 258 11.39 -1.32 12.07
CA ASP A 258 12.50 -0.65 11.39
C ASP A 258 13.60 -1.63 10.93
N SER A 259 14.81 -1.15 10.60
CA SER A 259 15.93 -2.01 10.20
C SER A 259 16.45 -2.94 11.29
N GLU A 260 16.21 -2.62 12.56
CA GLU A 260 16.63 -3.46 13.69
C GLU A 260 15.56 -4.50 14.09
N ASN A 261 14.33 -4.37 13.57
CA ASN A 261 13.19 -5.21 13.93
C ASN A 261 12.22 -5.43 12.77
N VAL A 262 12.68 -5.96 11.63
CA VAL A 262 11.80 -6.28 10.49
C VAL A 262 10.91 -7.49 10.81
N ILE A 263 9.68 -7.51 10.25
CA ILE A 263 8.83 -8.70 10.29
C ILE A 263 9.35 -9.68 9.24
N VAL A 264 9.68 -10.90 9.66
CA VAL A 264 10.12 -11.99 8.78
C VAL A 264 8.96 -12.94 8.53
N CYS A 265 8.67 -13.27 7.28
CA CYS A 265 7.51 -14.07 6.90
C CYS A 265 7.77 -14.96 5.69
N ASP A 266 7.04 -16.06 5.63
CA ASP A 266 6.94 -16.94 4.48
C ASP A 266 5.67 -16.68 3.68
N VAL A 267 5.71 -16.95 2.38
CA VAL A 267 4.51 -16.97 1.54
C VAL A 267 3.96 -18.39 1.53
N VAL A 268 2.80 -18.58 2.14
CA VAL A 268 2.15 -19.87 2.27
C VAL A 268 0.74 -19.85 1.71
N LYS A 269 0.23 -21.02 1.34
CA LYS A 269 -1.16 -21.22 0.96
C LYS A 269 -1.80 -22.22 1.91
N THR A 270 -2.77 -21.79 2.68
CA THR A 270 -3.49 -22.61 3.66
C THR A 270 -4.98 -22.43 3.46
N ASP A 271 -5.73 -23.53 3.42
CA ASP A 271 -7.19 -23.52 3.22
C ASP A 271 -7.64 -22.67 2.02
N GLY A 272 -6.92 -22.82 0.91
CA GLY A 272 -7.16 -22.04 -0.31
C GLY A 272 -6.74 -20.57 -0.25
N PHE A 273 -6.22 -20.06 0.88
CA PHE A 273 -5.82 -18.66 1.04
C PHE A 273 -4.31 -18.48 0.94
N LEU A 274 -3.86 -17.71 -0.06
CA LEU A 274 -2.45 -17.33 -0.24
C LEU A 274 -2.14 -16.11 0.62
N LYS A 275 -1.20 -16.26 1.59
CA LYS A 275 -0.89 -15.26 2.60
C LYS A 275 0.58 -15.23 3.00
N PHE A 276 0.95 -14.21 3.73
CA PHE A 276 2.19 -14.16 4.50
C PHE A 276 1.97 -14.73 5.89
N GLU A 277 2.80 -15.67 6.28
CA GLU A 277 2.84 -16.24 7.64
C GLU A 277 4.07 -15.73 8.37
N ILE A 278 3.86 -15.04 9.48
CA ILE A 278 4.96 -14.45 10.26
C ILE A 278 5.75 -15.58 10.92
N GLN A 279 7.05 -15.63 10.63
CA GLN A 279 8.00 -16.58 11.22
C GLN A 279 8.73 -15.99 12.43
N GLY A 280 8.78 -14.66 12.55
CA GLY A 280 9.46 -13.96 13.62
C GLY A 280 9.87 -12.55 13.23
N TYR A 281 10.88 -12.06 13.94
CA TYR A 281 11.44 -10.73 13.77
C TYR A 281 12.96 -10.84 13.70
N GLY A 282 13.60 -9.90 12.99
CA GLY A 282 15.06 -9.92 12.83
C GLY A 282 15.60 -8.57 12.37
N LYS A 283 16.91 -8.51 12.16
CA LYS A 283 17.55 -7.33 11.60
C LYS A 283 17.55 -7.39 10.08
N GLU A 284 17.33 -6.26 9.42
CA GLU A 284 17.31 -6.19 7.95
C GLU A 284 18.63 -6.65 7.32
N ASP A 285 19.78 -6.31 7.94
CA ASP A 285 21.12 -6.67 7.45
C ASP A 285 21.31 -8.18 7.30
N GLU A 286 20.67 -8.99 8.15
CA GLU A 286 20.70 -10.45 8.06
C GLU A 286 20.00 -11.00 6.80
N HIS A 287 19.14 -10.20 6.18
CA HIS A 287 18.35 -10.57 5.01
C HIS A 287 18.89 -9.96 3.72
N LEU A 288 19.97 -9.19 3.79
CA LEU A 288 20.62 -8.59 2.62
C LEU A 288 21.61 -9.57 1.97
N LYS A 289 21.80 -9.43 0.65
CA LYS A 289 22.84 -10.18 -0.06
C LYS A 289 24.24 -9.72 0.41
N ASN A 290 25.21 -10.61 0.39
CA ASN A 290 26.59 -10.22 0.67
C ASN A 290 27.11 -9.33 -0.50
N ARG A 291 27.63 -8.14 -0.19
CA ARG A 291 28.10 -7.16 -1.17
C ARG A 291 29.19 -7.72 -2.08
N GLU A 292 30.14 -8.49 -1.53
CA GLU A 292 31.28 -9.04 -2.29
C GLU A 292 30.86 -10.04 -3.38
N ASN A 293 29.72 -10.72 -3.18
CA ASN A 293 29.21 -11.72 -4.12
C ASN A 293 28.14 -11.18 -5.08
N SER A 294 27.51 -10.05 -4.76
CA SER A 294 26.32 -9.60 -5.47
C SER A 294 26.61 -8.69 -6.66
N ASP A 295 27.60 -7.79 -6.58
CA ASP A 295 28.00 -6.96 -7.73
C ASP A 295 28.44 -7.82 -8.90
N ASP A 296 29.23 -8.87 -8.59
CA ASP A 296 29.68 -9.83 -9.56
C ASP A 296 28.52 -10.67 -10.13
N TYR A 297 27.58 -11.10 -9.29
CA TYR A 297 26.48 -11.98 -9.71
C TYR A 297 25.44 -11.27 -10.57
N ASP A 298 24.98 -10.11 -10.15
CA ASP A 298 24.00 -9.31 -10.91
C ASP A 298 24.57 -8.83 -12.25
N GLU A 299 25.86 -8.42 -12.27
CA GLU A 299 26.57 -8.12 -13.53
C GLU A 299 26.72 -9.36 -14.41
N ILE A 300 27.02 -10.53 -13.84
CA ILE A 300 27.09 -11.81 -14.57
C ILE A 300 25.73 -12.15 -15.17
N GLN A 301 24.64 -12.04 -14.43
CA GLN A 301 23.29 -12.31 -14.94
C GLN A 301 22.94 -11.39 -16.13
N GLU A 302 23.24 -10.09 -16.03
CA GLU A 302 22.96 -9.15 -17.12
C GLU A 302 23.86 -9.42 -18.35
N VAL A 303 25.13 -9.75 -18.14
CA VAL A 303 26.06 -10.18 -19.21
C VAL A 303 25.55 -11.46 -19.88
N LEU A 304 25.11 -12.45 -19.12
CA LEU A 304 24.56 -13.71 -19.65
C LEU A 304 23.26 -13.47 -20.44
N ARG A 305 22.38 -12.57 -19.95
CA ARG A 305 21.15 -12.18 -20.62
C ARG A 305 21.40 -11.57 -21.98
N LEU A 306 22.34 -10.62 -22.06
CA LEU A 306 22.72 -9.96 -23.29
C LEU A 306 23.47 -10.90 -24.24
N GLN A 307 24.25 -11.82 -23.73
CA GLN A 307 24.91 -12.87 -24.52
C GLN A 307 23.86 -13.82 -25.13
N LYS A 308 22.87 -14.26 -24.34
CA LYS A 308 21.75 -15.12 -24.83
C LYS A 308 20.90 -14.41 -25.90
N SER A 309 20.83 -13.08 -25.88
CA SER A 309 20.18 -12.28 -26.93
C SER A 309 21.02 -12.11 -28.22
N GLY A 310 22.21 -12.75 -28.30
CA GLY A 310 23.07 -12.74 -29.47
C GLY A 310 24.01 -11.56 -29.58
N LYS A 311 24.17 -10.72 -28.54
CA LYS A 311 25.08 -9.58 -28.55
C LYS A 311 26.54 -10.01 -28.39
N THR A 312 27.42 -9.32 -29.10
CA THR A 312 28.88 -9.50 -28.98
C THR A 312 29.42 -8.87 -27.70
N ILE A 313 30.58 -9.30 -27.25
CA ILE A 313 31.25 -8.76 -26.04
C ILE A 313 31.40 -7.21 -26.13
N ARG A 314 31.65 -6.65 -27.31
CA ARG A 314 31.75 -5.21 -27.51
C ARG A 314 30.41 -4.49 -27.32
N GLN A 315 29.34 -5.05 -27.87
CA GLN A 315 28.00 -4.49 -27.71
C GLN A 315 27.49 -4.59 -26.26
N ILE A 316 27.81 -5.70 -25.57
CA ILE A 316 27.50 -5.85 -24.15
C ILE A 316 28.28 -4.83 -23.31
N ALA A 317 29.58 -4.64 -23.61
CA ALA A 317 30.42 -3.67 -22.92
C ALA A 317 29.91 -2.22 -23.09
N GLU A 318 29.50 -1.85 -24.30
CA GLU A 318 28.92 -0.54 -24.61
C GLU A 318 27.58 -0.33 -23.88
N GLU A 319 26.69 -1.31 -23.91
CA GLU A 319 25.35 -1.22 -23.30
C GLU A 319 25.40 -1.18 -21.77
N LEU A 320 26.35 -1.89 -21.16
CA LEU A 320 26.51 -1.92 -19.70
C LEU A 320 27.49 -0.85 -19.17
N GLY A 321 28.07 -0.05 -20.05
CA GLY A 321 29.04 1.00 -19.68
C GLY A 321 30.31 0.45 -19.04
N MET A 322 30.74 -0.78 -19.39
CA MET A 322 31.91 -1.44 -18.81
C MET A 322 32.98 -1.77 -19.87
N ALA A 323 34.18 -2.06 -19.40
CA ALA A 323 35.25 -2.47 -20.32
C ALA A 323 35.00 -3.88 -20.88
N SER A 324 35.32 -4.13 -22.16
CA SER A 324 35.21 -5.46 -22.79
C SER A 324 35.95 -6.58 -22.01
N THR A 325 37.08 -6.21 -21.39
CA THR A 325 37.85 -7.11 -20.50
C THR A 325 37.04 -7.53 -19.25
N THR A 326 36.21 -6.61 -18.71
CA THR A 326 35.32 -6.88 -17.59
C THR A 326 34.22 -7.85 -18.00
N VAL A 327 33.57 -7.63 -19.16
CA VAL A 327 32.57 -8.56 -19.71
C VAL A 327 33.16 -9.96 -19.87
N HIS A 328 34.36 -10.06 -20.46
CA HIS A 328 35.04 -11.36 -20.62
C HIS A 328 35.35 -12.04 -19.27
N ARG A 329 35.79 -11.26 -18.27
CA ARG A 329 36.02 -11.77 -16.90
C ARG A 329 34.73 -12.28 -16.24
N ARG A 330 33.59 -11.59 -16.45
CA ARG A 330 32.28 -12.01 -15.92
C ARG A 330 31.80 -13.31 -16.57
N LEU A 331 31.94 -13.44 -17.89
CA LEU A 331 31.62 -14.69 -18.60
C LEU A 331 32.49 -15.88 -18.11
N LYS A 332 33.78 -15.65 -17.95
CA LYS A 332 34.71 -16.66 -17.45
C LYS A 332 34.41 -17.07 -16.00
N LYS A 333 33.96 -16.12 -15.17
CA LYS A 333 33.51 -16.39 -13.80
C LYS A 333 32.21 -17.18 -13.81
N ALA A 334 31.25 -16.85 -14.68
CA ALA A 334 30.01 -17.60 -14.84
C ALA A 334 30.26 -19.07 -15.19
N GLU A 335 31.16 -19.32 -16.12
CA GLU A 335 31.56 -20.69 -16.50
C GLU A 335 32.24 -21.44 -15.33
N LYS A 336 33.19 -20.78 -14.66
CA LYS A 336 33.93 -21.37 -13.53
C LYS A 336 33.03 -21.74 -12.34
N ASP A 337 32.12 -20.84 -12.00
CA ASP A 337 31.25 -20.96 -10.83
C ASP A 337 29.90 -21.63 -11.18
N ASN A 338 29.75 -22.12 -12.43
CA ASN A 338 28.55 -22.77 -12.98
C ASN A 338 27.27 -21.91 -12.82
N ILE A 339 27.41 -20.59 -12.92
CA ILE A 339 26.29 -19.63 -12.84
C ILE A 339 25.51 -19.69 -14.15
N LYS A 340 24.24 -20.06 -14.09
CA LYS A 340 23.32 -20.06 -15.23
C LYS A 340 22.48 -18.81 -15.20
N LEU A 341 22.01 -18.39 -16.41
CA LEU A 341 21.02 -17.33 -16.51
C LEU A 341 19.76 -17.74 -15.75
N GLU A 342 19.36 -16.94 -14.79
CA GLU A 342 18.05 -17.05 -14.17
C GLU A 342 17.00 -16.72 -15.24
N GLU A 343 16.24 -17.72 -15.67
CA GLU A 343 15.08 -17.44 -16.50
C GLU A 343 14.10 -16.64 -15.64
N PRO A 344 13.46 -15.57 -16.21
CA PRO A 344 12.38 -14.95 -15.49
C PRO A 344 11.40 -16.06 -15.14
N GLU A 345 11.14 -16.27 -13.86
CA GLU A 345 10.16 -17.25 -13.41
C GLU A 345 8.86 -16.93 -14.15
N LEU A 346 8.61 -17.69 -15.22
CA LEU A 346 7.27 -17.81 -15.77
C LEU A 346 6.40 -18.16 -14.57
N ASN A 347 5.37 -17.37 -14.33
CA ASN A 347 4.32 -17.63 -13.33
C ASN A 347 3.73 -19.03 -13.59
N LEU A 348 4.47 -20.07 -13.28
CA LEU A 348 3.95 -21.41 -13.23
C LEU A 348 3.26 -21.55 -11.86
N PRO A 349 2.04 -22.09 -11.85
CA PRO A 349 1.38 -22.41 -10.61
C PRO A 349 2.32 -23.33 -9.81
N TYR A 350 2.42 -23.04 -8.52
CA TYR A 350 3.19 -23.80 -7.56
C TYR A 350 3.14 -25.29 -7.90
N LYS A 351 4.32 -25.91 -8.09
CA LYS A 351 4.42 -27.37 -8.06
C LYS A 351 4.18 -27.80 -6.63
N ASP A 352 3.32 -28.80 -6.49
CA ASP A 352 2.86 -29.48 -5.28
C ASP A 352 3.97 -29.82 -4.28
#